data_f0c56da1ac92422e569c0bd2b3abc699
#
_entry.id   f0c56da1ac92422e569c0bd2b3abc699
#
_cell.length_a   1.000
_cell.length_b   1.000
_cell.length_c   1.000
_cell.angle_alpha   90.00
_cell.angle_beta   90.00
_cell.angle_gamma   90.00
#
_symmetry.space_group_name_H-M   'P 1'
#
loop_
_entity.id
_entity.type
_entity.pdbx_description
1 polymer ?
#
loop_
_entity_poly.entity_id
_entity_poly.type
_entity_poly.pdbx_seq_one_letter_code
_entity_poly.pdbx_strand_id
1 'polypeptide(L)'
;MAINKFLNKFGFDLVCRAHMVVEDGYEFFNDRSLVTVFSAPNYCGEFDNWGAVMTVSEGLLCSFELLDPLDSTALKQVMKKGRQERKLANR
;
A
#
# COMPACT_ATOMS: atom_id res chain seq x y z
N MET A 1 -19.67 -8.05 14.41
CA MET A 1 -18.88 -7.33 13.39
C MET A 1 -19.04 -7.99 12.03
N ALA A 2 -19.19 -7.19 11.01
CA ALA A 2 -19.41 -7.69 9.64
C ALA A 2 -18.27 -8.55 9.13
N ILE A 3 -17.02 -8.20 9.45
CA ILE A 3 -15.82 -8.93 9.03
C ILE A 3 -15.81 -10.35 9.62
N ASN A 4 -16.08 -10.49 10.91
CA ASN A 4 -16.10 -11.79 11.55
C ASN A 4 -17.20 -12.70 10.99
N LYS A 5 -18.37 -12.13 10.72
CA LYS A 5 -19.46 -12.87 10.08
C LYS A 5 -19.08 -13.36 8.69
N PHE A 6 -18.43 -12.51 7.90
CA PHE A 6 -17.95 -12.85 6.56
C PHE A 6 -16.91 -13.98 6.62
N LEU A 7 -15.90 -13.85 7.48
CA LEU A 7 -14.84 -14.83 7.62
C LEU A 7 -15.39 -16.19 8.06
N ASN A 8 -16.27 -16.19 9.05
CA ASN A 8 -16.90 -17.42 9.55
C ASN A 8 -17.79 -18.09 8.51
N LYS A 9 -18.59 -17.29 7.81
CA LYS A 9 -19.53 -17.80 6.80
C LYS A 9 -18.80 -18.49 5.65
N PHE A 10 -17.67 -17.95 5.20
CA PHE A 10 -16.95 -18.46 4.03
C PHE A 10 -15.68 -19.25 4.38
N GLY A 11 -15.35 -19.41 5.65
CA GLY A 11 -14.18 -20.16 6.09
C GLY A 11 -12.85 -19.47 5.75
N PHE A 12 -12.82 -18.15 5.72
CA PHE A 12 -11.60 -17.39 5.47
C PHE A 12 -10.95 -16.91 6.78
N ASP A 13 -9.64 -16.70 6.75
CA ASP A 13 -8.86 -16.28 7.92
C ASP A 13 -8.52 -14.80 7.92
N LEU A 14 -8.50 -14.16 6.75
CA LEU A 14 -8.03 -12.79 6.61
C LEU A 14 -8.74 -12.09 5.46
N VAL A 15 -9.07 -10.82 5.67
CA VAL A 15 -9.50 -9.90 4.60
C VAL A 15 -8.36 -8.93 4.34
N CYS A 16 -7.89 -8.86 3.10
CA CYS A 16 -6.91 -7.88 2.65
C CYS A 16 -7.63 -6.84 1.78
N ARG A 17 -7.47 -5.57 2.11
CA ARG A 17 -8.12 -4.48 1.40
C ARG A 17 -7.15 -3.35 1.10
N ALA A 18 -7.54 -2.45 0.20
CA ALA A 18 -6.79 -1.25 -0.16
C ALA A 18 -7.74 -0.03 -0.13
N HIS A 19 -7.42 0.99 -0.86
CA HIS A 19 -8.26 2.19 -1.04
C HIS A 19 -8.31 3.09 0.21
N MET A 20 -7.32 2.97 1.09
CA MET A 20 -7.16 3.88 2.23
C MET A 20 -5.67 4.12 2.44
N VAL A 21 -5.27 5.40 2.51
CA VAL A 21 -3.89 5.76 2.82
C VAL A 21 -3.60 5.42 4.28
N VAL A 22 -2.54 4.67 4.51
CA VAL A 22 -2.05 4.38 5.86
C VAL A 22 -0.59 4.79 5.95
N GLU A 23 -0.20 5.37 7.08
CA GLU A 23 1.11 5.99 7.26
C GLU A 23 2.27 5.02 7.02
N ASP A 24 2.15 3.79 7.51
CA ASP A 24 3.21 2.79 7.46
C ASP A 24 3.13 1.85 6.25
N GLY A 25 2.23 2.11 5.31
CA GLY A 25 2.01 1.29 4.13
C GLY A 25 1.06 0.12 4.34
N TYR A 26 0.93 -0.36 5.54
CA TYR A 26 -0.06 -1.38 5.91
C TYR A 26 -0.50 -1.20 7.35
N GLU A 27 -1.70 -1.66 7.66
CA GLU A 27 -2.23 -1.58 9.03
C GLU A 27 -3.21 -2.73 9.26
N PHE A 28 -3.04 -3.42 10.39
CA PHE A 28 -3.95 -4.48 10.80
C PHE A 28 -5.09 -3.95 11.65
N PHE A 29 -6.25 -4.52 11.47
CA PHE A 29 -7.47 -4.21 12.22
C PHE A 29 -8.15 -5.50 12.63
N ASN A 30 -9.11 -5.40 13.56
CA ASN A 30 -10.01 -6.49 13.95
C ASN A 30 -9.21 -7.77 14.32
N ASP A 31 -8.31 -7.65 15.29
CA ASP A 31 -7.46 -8.75 15.77
C ASP A 31 -6.69 -9.44 14.64
N ARG A 32 -6.17 -8.65 13.69
CA ARG A 32 -5.38 -9.11 12.55
C ARG A 32 -6.17 -9.95 11.53
N SER A 33 -7.49 -9.88 11.55
CA SER A 33 -8.34 -10.53 10.54
C SER A 33 -8.63 -9.61 9.35
N LEU A 34 -8.23 -8.35 9.43
CA LEU A 34 -8.32 -7.38 8.36
C LEU A 34 -6.99 -6.64 8.24
N VAL A 35 -6.46 -6.53 7.03
CA VAL A 35 -5.28 -5.70 6.76
C VAL A 35 -5.58 -4.74 5.62
N THR A 36 -5.20 -3.48 5.80
CA THR A 36 -5.16 -2.50 4.72
C THR A 36 -3.75 -2.44 4.17
N VAL A 37 -3.58 -2.57 2.87
CA VAL A 37 -2.29 -2.47 2.17
C VAL A 37 -2.38 -1.32 1.19
N PHE A 38 -1.46 -0.37 1.30
CA PHE A 38 -1.42 0.78 0.42
C PHE A 38 -0.04 0.86 -0.24
N SER A 39 0.02 0.70 -1.55
CA SER A 39 1.28 0.49 -2.29
C SER A 39 1.85 1.74 -2.94
N ALA A 40 1.25 2.91 -2.71
CA ALA A 40 1.70 4.17 -3.32
C ALA A 40 2.37 5.08 -2.28
N PRO A 41 3.71 5.06 -2.13
CA PRO A 41 4.38 5.97 -1.22
C PRO A 41 4.19 7.43 -1.68
N ASN A 42 4.17 8.36 -0.75
CA ASN A 42 3.95 9.80 -1.03
C ASN A 42 2.70 10.05 -1.87
N TYR A 43 1.57 9.47 -1.46
CA TYR A 43 0.33 9.51 -2.24
C TYR A 43 -0.07 10.94 -2.62
N CYS A 44 -0.32 11.16 -3.88
CA CYS A 44 -0.65 12.48 -4.48
C CYS A 44 0.42 13.54 -4.27
N GLY A 45 1.61 13.19 -3.78
CA GLY A 45 2.64 14.16 -3.40
C GLY A 45 2.29 14.97 -2.16
N GLU A 46 1.20 14.64 -1.47
CA GLU A 46 0.69 15.37 -0.30
C GLU A 46 0.91 14.62 1.01
N PHE A 47 1.06 13.30 0.96
CA PHE A 47 1.24 12.44 2.12
C PHE A 47 2.68 11.95 2.19
N ASP A 48 3.21 11.80 3.41
CA ASP A 48 4.53 11.22 3.66
C ASP A 48 4.41 9.74 4.03
N ASN A 49 3.41 9.06 3.50
CA ASN A 49 3.15 7.67 3.81
C ASN A 49 4.13 6.72 3.11
N TRP A 50 4.43 5.62 3.79
CA TRP A 50 5.11 4.49 3.19
C TRP A 50 4.16 3.75 2.25
N GLY A 51 4.73 3.05 1.28
CA GLY A 51 3.98 2.05 0.52
C GLY A 51 4.33 0.66 1.01
N ALA A 52 3.47 -0.31 0.75
CA ALA A 52 3.74 -1.71 1.10
C ALA A 52 3.25 -2.65 0.02
N VAL A 53 3.96 -3.76 -0.13
CA VAL A 53 3.55 -4.91 -0.93
C VAL A 53 3.47 -6.11 0.00
N MET A 54 2.34 -6.79 0.00
CA MET A 54 2.12 -7.97 0.83
C MET A 54 2.35 -9.23 0.00
N THR A 55 3.16 -10.13 0.52
CA THR A 55 3.40 -11.44 -0.10
C THR A 55 2.81 -12.51 0.79
N VAL A 56 2.08 -13.44 0.19
CA VAL A 56 1.49 -14.59 0.90
C VAL A 56 2.11 -15.86 0.32
N SER A 57 2.79 -16.64 1.16
CA SER A 57 3.41 -17.89 0.75
C SER A 57 2.39 -19.03 0.66
N GLU A 58 2.80 -20.16 0.09
CA GLU A 58 1.95 -21.37 0.05
C GLU A 58 1.55 -21.84 1.45
N GLY A 59 2.40 -21.65 2.45
CA GLY A 59 2.11 -21.96 3.85
C GLY A 59 1.29 -20.91 4.55
N LEU A 60 0.73 -19.92 3.83
CA LEU A 60 -0.06 -18.81 4.36
C LEU A 60 0.72 -17.90 5.30
N LEU A 61 2.04 -17.82 5.11
CA LEU A 61 2.87 -16.85 5.82
C LEU A 61 2.86 -15.54 5.06
N CYS A 62 2.51 -14.46 5.76
CA CYS A 62 2.43 -13.13 5.19
C CYS A 62 3.71 -12.35 5.49
N SER A 63 4.22 -11.65 4.49
CA SER A 63 5.35 -10.74 4.66
C SER A 63 5.08 -9.45 3.90
N PHE A 64 5.77 -8.38 4.30
CA PHE A 64 5.60 -7.06 3.69
C PHE A 64 6.93 -6.54 3.21
N GLU A 65 6.95 -6.00 2.01
CA GLU A 65 8.05 -5.20 1.50
C GLU A 65 7.62 -3.74 1.58
N LEU A 66 8.42 -2.91 2.26
CA LEU A 66 8.09 -1.51 2.48
C LEU A 66 8.81 -0.62 1.46
N LEU A 67 8.08 0.38 0.97
CA LEU A 67 8.59 1.37 0.03
C LEU A 67 8.69 2.71 0.78
N ASP A 68 9.91 3.23 0.89
CA ASP A 68 10.19 4.47 1.61
C ASP A 68 9.52 5.68 0.96
N PRO A 69 8.94 6.59 1.75
CA PRO A 69 8.52 7.87 1.21
C PRO A 69 9.74 8.73 0.88
N LEU A 70 9.66 9.50 -0.19
CA LEU A 70 10.69 10.48 -0.53
C LEU A 70 10.47 11.76 0.24
N ASP A 71 11.55 12.50 0.56
CA ASP A 71 11.39 13.84 1.09
C ASP A 71 10.86 14.78 0.00
N SER A 72 10.37 15.96 0.41
CA SER A 72 9.72 16.89 -0.52
C SER A 72 10.62 17.31 -1.69
N THR A 73 11.91 17.50 -1.45
CA THR A 73 12.87 17.90 -2.49
C THR A 73 13.12 16.77 -3.48
N ALA A 74 13.40 15.58 -2.98
CA ALA A 74 13.64 14.42 -3.81
C ALA A 74 12.38 14.06 -4.65
N LEU A 75 11.19 14.16 -4.05
CA LEU A 75 9.94 13.91 -4.73
C LEU A 75 9.73 14.87 -5.91
N LYS A 76 9.96 16.17 -5.69
CA LYS A 76 9.84 17.17 -6.75
C LYS A 76 10.80 16.90 -7.90
N GLN A 77 12.04 16.50 -7.61
CA GLN A 77 13.02 16.17 -8.64
C GLN A 77 12.59 14.97 -9.47
N VAL A 78 12.09 13.91 -8.83
CA VAL A 78 11.60 12.70 -9.50
C VAL A 78 10.40 13.04 -10.40
N MET A 79 9.46 13.83 -9.90
CA MET A 79 8.28 14.24 -10.67
C MET A 79 8.67 15.11 -11.88
N LYS A 80 9.61 16.02 -11.71
CA LYS A 80 10.12 16.86 -12.79
C LYS A 80 10.80 16.02 -13.88
N LYS A 81 11.64 15.08 -13.48
CA LYS A 81 12.31 14.17 -14.40
C LYS A 81 11.30 13.31 -15.19
N GLY A 82 10.30 12.76 -14.52
CA GLY A 82 9.25 11.99 -15.16
C GLY A 82 8.47 12.79 -16.19
N ARG A 83 8.19 14.08 -15.92
CA ARG A 83 7.53 14.96 -16.90
C ARG A 83 8.40 15.20 -18.13
N GLN A 84 9.69 15.40 -17.96
CA GLN A 84 10.62 15.58 -19.08
C GLN A 84 10.72 14.33 -19.93
N GLU A 85 10.82 13.17 -19.34
CA GLU A 85 10.85 11.88 -20.06
C GLU A 85 9.55 11.66 -20.86
N ARG A 86 8.40 11.99 -20.29
CA ARG A 86 7.11 11.89 -21.00
C ARG A 86 7.04 12.84 -22.20
N LYS A 87 7.55 14.06 -22.07
CA LYS A 87 7.61 15.01 -23.20
C LYS A 87 8.47 14.49 -24.33
N LEU A 88 9.61 13.88 -24.03
CA LEU A 88 10.50 13.28 -25.03
C LEU A 88 9.85 12.09 -25.72
N ALA A 89 9.12 11.26 -24.98
CA ALA A 89 8.43 10.08 -25.53
C ALA A 89 7.28 10.45 -26.49
N ASN A 90 6.69 11.63 -26.34
CA ASN A 90 5.54 12.08 -27.14
C ASN A 90 5.92 12.93 -28.38
N ARG A 91 7.19 12.99 -28.71
CA ARG A 91 7.65 13.70 -29.92
C ARG A 91 7.57 12.84 -31.16
#